data_294c7ccda6d0458dcc48616ab3342c72
#
_entry.id   294c7ccda6d0458dcc48616ab3342c72
#
_cell.length_a   1.000
_cell.length_b   1.000
_cell.length_c   1.000
_cell.angle_alpha   90.00
_cell.angle_beta   90.00
_cell.angle_gamma   90.00
#
_symmetry.space_group_name_H-M   'P 1'
#
loop_
_entity.id
_entity.type
_entity.pdbx_description
1 polymer ?
#
loop_
_entity_poly.entity_id
_entity_poly.type
_entity_poly.pdbx_seq_one_letter_code
_entity_poly.pdbx_strand_id
1 'polypeptide(L)'
;MSKPLVAIVGRPNVGKSTIINGLAQKRVSIVEDIPGVTRDRIYCDVRWLDREFTMIDTGGIEFRDEADQISDGIRQQAKLAMEEADVILFVVDARVGVQEDDQTIAGMLRRTGKPVVLCVNKVDSENQKMDTYEFYSLGIGDPMPVSAVNHLGFGDLLDKISEGFPPREEYDSPDIIRTAIVGRPNVGKSTLINSLLGYERSLVADEMGTTRDAVDSVWKYKGKTFILVDTAGMRKKGKIDEPLEKYSVIRSIRAIDNCDVAIFVLDANDMLTEQDKKIIGYIHEAGKGLILMVNKWDMVPKETNTMVELERQVRDGLPFAPYIPMLFGSALTKQRIQRLGDMIYNVAEQQSMRVSTAVLNDLLDDAKIVNPPPAHAGRVAKIYYMTQVGIRPPTFVMFVNDANLIHFSYVRFIENRLRAAFSFEGTPIRIVLRSKKDGDEL
;
A
#
# COMPACT_ATOMS: atom_id res chain seq x y z
N MET A 1 -7.12 -2.96 -9.96
CA MET A 1 -5.92 -2.98 -10.85
C MET A 1 -4.73 -3.40 -10.03
N SER A 2 -3.98 -4.41 -10.47
CA SER A 2 -2.75 -4.82 -9.79
C SER A 2 -1.70 -3.72 -10.00
N LYS A 3 -1.17 -3.19 -8.90
CA LYS A 3 -0.16 -2.13 -8.89
C LYS A 3 1.21 -2.80 -8.96
N PRO A 4 2.01 -2.55 -10.03
CA PRO A 4 3.33 -3.17 -10.15
C PRO A 4 4.26 -2.79 -9.01
N LEU A 5 5.12 -3.72 -8.61
CA LEU A 5 6.12 -3.54 -7.57
C LEU A 5 7.51 -3.41 -8.18
N VAL A 6 8.20 -2.32 -7.90
CA VAL A 6 9.58 -2.06 -8.35
C VAL A 6 10.51 -2.11 -7.14
N ALA A 7 11.44 -3.05 -7.10
CA ALA A 7 12.44 -3.11 -6.04
C ALA A 7 13.75 -2.45 -6.47
N ILE A 8 14.28 -1.55 -5.65
CA ILE A 8 15.59 -0.94 -5.85
C ILE A 8 16.66 -1.78 -5.17
N VAL A 9 17.66 -2.17 -5.94
CA VAL A 9 18.82 -2.96 -5.51
C VAL A 9 20.12 -2.25 -5.87
N GLY A 10 21.16 -2.43 -5.08
CA GLY A 10 22.48 -1.88 -5.34
C GLY A 10 23.29 -1.71 -4.06
N ARG A 11 24.59 -1.51 -4.19
CA ARG A 11 25.51 -1.31 -3.06
C ARG A 11 25.09 -0.13 -2.16
N PRO A 12 25.56 -0.06 -0.91
CA PRO A 12 25.43 1.14 -0.09
C PRO A 12 25.99 2.38 -0.80
N ASN A 13 25.40 3.55 -0.57
CA ASN A 13 25.84 4.85 -1.07
C ASN A 13 25.82 5.08 -2.59
N VAL A 14 25.24 4.19 -3.39
CA VAL A 14 25.03 4.43 -4.84
C VAL A 14 23.89 5.43 -5.11
N GLY A 15 23.13 5.80 -4.08
CA GLY A 15 22.08 6.82 -4.18
C GLY A 15 20.66 6.28 -4.34
N LYS A 16 20.37 5.05 -3.88
CA LYS A 16 19.03 4.43 -3.94
C LYS A 16 17.95 5.32 -3.31
N SER A 17 18.14 5.71 -2.06
CA SER A 17 17.18 6.55 -1.32
C SER A 17 17.05 7.96 -1.92
N THR A 18 18.12 8.48 -2.56
CA THR A 18 18.06 9.76 -3.28
C THR A 18 17.19 9.66 -4.52
N ILE A 19 17.27 8.55 -5.26
CA ILE A 19 16.39 8.27 -6.41
C ILE A 19 14.93 8.19 -5.96
N ILE A 20 14.64 7.40 -4.91
CA ILE A 20 13.28 7.29 -4.37
C ILE A 20 12.73 8.66 -3.96
N ASN A 21 13.51 9.43 -3.20
CA ASN A 21 13.09 10.76 -2.76
C ASN A 21 12.86 11.70 -3.96
N GLY A 22 13.72 11.66 -5.00
CA GLY A 22 13.56 12.46 -6.19
C GLY A 22 12.32 12.09 -7.01
N LEU A 23 11.96 10.81 -7.05
CA LEU A 23 10.74 10.33 -7.71
C LEU A 23 9.49 10.63 -6.87
N ALA A 24 9.56 10.56 -5.55
CA ALA A 24 8.47 10.90 -4.64
C ALA A 24 8.12 12.42 -4.69
N GLN A 25 9.11 13.30 -4.90
CA GLN A 25 8.89 14.75 -5.00
C GLN A 25 8.13 15.18 -6.27
N LYS A 26 8.11 14.37 -7.33
CA LYS A 26 7.26 14.61 -8.51
C LYS A 26 5.78 14.29 -8.27
N ARG A 27 5.36 13.99 -7.06
CA ARG A 27 3.96 13.82 -6.68
C ARG A 27 3.22 15.16 -6.76
N VAL A 28 2.27 15.23 -7.67
CA VAL A 28 1.09 16.08 -7.52
C VAL A 28 0.06 15.26 -6.71
N SER A 29 0.28 15.08 -5.44
CA SER A 29 -0.79 14.75 -4.49
C SER A 29 -0.35 15.15 -3.10
N ILE A 30 -1.13 16.01 -2.51
CA ILE A 30 -1.09 16.46 -1.13
C ILE A 30 -1.33 15.24 -0.25
N VAL A 31 -0.27 14.65 0.28
CA VAL A 31 -0.38 13.69 1.39
C VAL A 31 -0.03 14.46 2.64
N GLU A 32 -1.04 14.80 3.41
CA GLU A 32 -0.88 15.40 4.73
C GLU A 32 -0.15 14.41 5.66
N ASP A 33 0.76 14.93 6.49
CA ASP A 33 1.37 14.19 7.58
C ASP A 33 0.29 13.74 8.56
N ILE A 34 -0.01 12.46 8.60
CA ILE A 34 -0.93 11.89 9.59
C ILE A 34 -0.18 11.80 10.92
N PRO A 35 -0.59 12.54 11.96
CA PRO A 35 0.05 12.47 13.27
C PRO A 35 -0.04 11.04 13.83
N GLY A 36 1.12 10.44 14.12
CA GLY A 36 1.23 9.10 14.71
C GLY A 36 1.68 7.99 13.76
N VAL A 37 1.87 8.29 12.47
CA VAL A 37 2.49 7.36 11.52
C VAL A 37 3.88 7.87 11.15
N THR A 38 4.92 7.29 11.74
CA THR A 38 6.30 7.57 11.33
C THR A 38 6.55 6.96 9.95
N ARG A 39 6.86 7.79 8.95
CA ARG A 39 7.32 7.36 7.63
C ARG A 39 8.67 6.66 7.76
N ASP A 40 8.66 5.33 7.86
CA ASP A 40 9.82 4.58 7.43
C ASP A 40 9.84 4.63 5.90
N ARG A 41 10.90 5.20 5.33
CA ARG A 41 11.10 5.46 3.89
C ARG A 41 11.37 4.18 3.08
N ILE A 42 10.72 3.08 3.40
CA ILE A 42 10.97 1.77 2.78
C ILE A 42 10.22 1.64 1.45
N TYR A 43 9.10 2.33 1.27
CA TYR A 43 8.28 2.29 0.06
C TYR A 43 7.77 3.67 -0.32
N CYS A 44 7.56 3.90 -1.62
CA CYS A 44 6.87 5.06 -2.13
C CYS A 44 6.03 4.71 -3.34
N ASP A 45 4.88 5.34 -3.44
CA ASP A 45 4.05 5.29 -4.64
C ASP A 45 4.55 6.29 -5.66
N VAL A 46 4.70 5.84 -6.89
CA VAL A 46 5.11 6.64 -8.03
C VAL A 46 4.01 6.60 -9.08
N ARG A 47 3.66 7.77 -9.61
CA ARG A 47 2.79 7.89 -10.77
C ARG A 47 3.58 8.42 -11.95
N TRP A 48 3.53 7.70 -13.05
CA TRP A 48 4.16 8.10 -14.31
C TRP A 48 3.18 7.91 -15.47
N LEU A 49 2.85 9.00 -16.15
CA LEU A 49 1.82 9.02 -17.18
C LEU A 49 0.48 8.44 -16.64
N ASP A 50 0.00 7.37 -17.28
CA ASP A 50 -1.22 6.64 -16.91
C ASP A 50 -0.96 5.43 -16.01
N ARG A 51 0.29 5.23 -15.54
CA ARG A 51 0.72 4.11 -14.71
C ARG A 51 0.99 4.54 -13.28
N GLU A 52 0.54 3.71 -12.33
CA GLU A 52 0.89 3.81 -10.92
C GLU A 52 1.61 2.54 -10.49
N PHE A 53 2.68 2.68 -9.70
CA PHE A 53 3.44 1.56 -9.17
C PHE A 53 4.06 1.92 -7.81
N THR A 54 4.40 0.88 -7.03
CA THR A 54 5.06 1.04 -5.73
C THR A 54 6.54 0.74 -5.87
N MET A 55 7.40 1.65 -5.38
CA MET A 55 8.85 1.42 -5.27
C MET A 55 9.22 1.03 -3.85
N ILE A 56 10.09 0.03 -3.70
CA ILE A 56 10.61 -0.41 -2.41
C ILE A 56 12.13 -0.21 -2.35
N ASP A 57 12.59 0.52 -1.31
CA ASP A 57 14.01 0.61 -0.98
C ASP A 57 14.44 -0.63 -0.20
N THR A 58 15.04 -1.58 -0.89
CA THR A 58 15.61 -2.77 -0.22
C THR A 58 16.81 -2.42 0.67
N GLY A 59 17.47 -1.28 0.45
CA GLY A 59 18.58 -0.78 1.25
C GLY A 59 18.16 -0.16 2.59
N GLY A 60 16.94 0.37 2.68
CA GLY A 60 16.34 0.85 3.94
C GLY A 60 15.88 -0.27 4.87
N ILE A 61 15.86 -1.51 4.37
CA ILE A 61 15.56 -2.70 5.15
C ILE A 61 16.85 -3.11 5.86
N GLU A 62 17.04 -2.69 7.12
CA GLU A 62 18.17 -3.11 7.93
C GLU A 62 18.16 -4.62 8.19
N PHE A 63 19.09 -5.34 7.63
CA PHE A 63 19.38 -6.71 8.02
C PHE A 63 20.36 -6.64 9.20
N ARG A 64 19.81 -6.63 10.42
CA ARG A 64 20.62 -6.74 11.65
C ARG A 64 20.98 -8.20 11.85
N ASP A 65 22.13 -8.59 11.39
CA ASP A 65 22.89 -9.67 12.00
C ASP A 65 24.25 -9.11 12.38
N GLU A 66 24.53 -9.20 13.67
CA GLU A 66 25.81 -8.82 14.26
C GLU A 66 26.89 -9.69 13.64
N ALA A 67 27.92 -9.03 13.15
CA ALA A 67 29.27 -9.55 12.97
C ALA A 67 29.75 -10.09 11.62
N ASP A 68 28.98 -10.27 10.53
CA ASP A 68 29.64 -10.67 9.27
C ASP A 68 29.05 -10.05 8.00
N GLN A 69 29.86 -9.17 7.42
CA GLN A 69 30.00 -8.78 6.02
C GLN A 69 28.81 -8.09 5.32
N ILE A 70 29.04 -6.83 4.95
CA ILE A 70 28.28 -6.01 4.00
C ILE A 70 27.78 -6.81 2.78
N SER A 71 28.54 -7.83 2.32
CA SER A 71 28.21 -8.70 1.20
C SER A 71 26.94 -9.56 1.41
N ASP A 72 26.66 -10.02 2.63
CA ASP A 72 25.47 -10.87 2.88
C ASP A 72 24.18 -10.05 2.90
N GLY A 73 24.21 -8.83 3.45
CA GLY A 73 23.08 -7.91 3.38
C GLY A 73 22.71 -7.52 1.95
N ILE A 74 23.69 -7.31 1.08
CA ILE A 74 23.47 -6.99 -0.34
C ILE A 74 22.86 -8.18 -1.08
N ARG A 75 23.35 -9.40 -0.81
CA ARG A 75 22.81 -10.64 -1.41
C ARG A 75 21.36 -10.90 -0.98
N GLN A 76 21.02 -10.62 0.29
CA GLN A 76 19.67 -10.76 0.80
C GLN A 76 18.72 -9.74 0.14
N GLN A 77 19.17 -8.48 -0.05
CA GLN A 77 18.39 -7.47 -0.79
C GLN A 77 18.10 -7.89 -2.23
N ALA A 78 19.13 -8.37 -2.94
CA ALA A 78 18.96 -8.87 -4.30
C ALA A 78 17.99 -10.05 -4.35
N LYS A 79 18.11 -11.00 -3.41
CA LYS A 79 17.23 -12.17 -3.34
C LYS A 79 15.78 -11.77 -3.09
N LEU A 80 15.53 -10.82 -2.19
CA LEU A 80 14.21 -10.29 -1.91
C LEU A 80 13.58 -9.63 -3.15
N ALA A 81 14.34 -8.78 -3.84
CA ALA A 81 13.91 -8.16 -5.08
C ALA A 81 13.57 -9.19 -6.15
N MET A 82 14.39 -10.23 -6.27
CA MET A 82 14.19 -11.35 -7.21
C MET A 82 12.90 -12.12 -6.96
N GLU A 83 12.51 -12.29 -5.69
CA GLU A 83 11.31 -13.05 -5.34
C GLU A 83 10.03 -12.22 -5.51
N GLU A 84 10.03 -10.97 -5.06
CA GLU A 84 8.80 -10.20 -4.87
C GLU A 84 8.52 -9.13 -5.93
N ALA A 85 9.55 -8.54 -6.58
CA ALA A 85 9.35 -7.45 -7.54
C ALA A 85 8.81 -7.92 -8.90
N ASP A 86 8.04 -7.06 -9.55
CA ASP A 86 7.67 -7.23 -10.96
C ASP A 86 8.77 -6.70 -11.89
N VAL A 87 9.44 -5.61 -11.46
CA VAL A 87 10.61 -5.01 -12.12
C VAL A 87 11.69 -4.71 -11.08
N ILE A 88 12.93 -4.93 -11.43
CA ILE A 88 14.07 -4.65 -10.56
C ILE A 88 14.85 -3.46 -11.10
N LEU A 89 15.01 -2.41 -10.29
CA LEU A 89 15.87 -1.28 -10.58
C LEU A 89 17.23 -1.50 -9.93
N PHE A 90 18.23 -1.87 -10.73
CA PHE A 90 19.59 -2.06 -10.27
C PHE A 90 20.38 -0.76 -10.40
N VAL A 91 20.82 -0.19 -9.27
CA VAL A 91 21.49 1.11 -9.20
C VAL A 91 22.98 0.91 -8.94
N VAL A 92 23.79 1.54 -9.77
CA VAL A 92 25.25 1.59 -9.69
C VAL A 92 25.74 3.05 -9.70
N ASP A 93 27.00 3.28 -9.35
CA ASP A 93 27.62 4.62 -9.21
C ASP A 93 28.62 4.88 -10.32
N ALA A 94 28.33 5.85 -11.21
CA ALA A 94 29.19 6.24 -12.31
C ALA A 94 30.60 6.71 -11.89
N ARG A 95 30.71 7.34 -10.70
CA ARG A 95 31.97 7.93 -10.24
C ARG A 95 32.99 6.90 -9.79
N VAL A 96 32.53 5.73 -9.37
CA VAL A 96 33.36 4.66 -8.80
C VAL A 96 33.64 3.58 -9.83
N GLY A 97 32.84 3.51 -10.90
CA GLY A 97 32.90 2.46 -11.91
C GLY A 97 32.38 1.12 -11.39
N VAL A 98 32.54 0.08 -12.22
CA VAL A 98 32.06 -1.28 -11.90
C VAL A 98 32.89 -1.89 -10.77
N GLN A 99 32.21 -2.32 -9.72
CA GLN A 99 32.82 -2.97 -8.56
C GLN A 99 32.51 -4.47 -8.51
N GLU A 100 33.25 -5.24 -7.74
CA GLU A 100 33.08 -6.69 -7.57
C GLU A 100 31.68 -7.05 -7.05
N ASP A 101 31.16 -6.28 -6.09
CA ASP A 101 29.80 -6.45 -5.59
C ASP A 101 28.75 -6.20 -6.68
N ASP A 102 28.97 -5.22 -7.58
CA ASP A 102 28.06 -4.96 -8.69
C ASP A 102 28.01 -6.15 -9.65
N GLN A 103 29.17 -6.77 -9.92
CA GLN A 103 29.24 -7.99 -10.74
C GLN A 103 28.53 -9.17 -10.08
N THR A 104 28.65 -9.31 -8.76
CA THR A 104 28.00 -10.36 -7.98
C THR A 104 26.49 -10.21 -8.03
N ILE A 105 25.96 -8.99 -7.77
CA ILE A 105 24.53 -8.67 -7.87
C ILE A 105 24.04 -8.92 -9.29
N ALA A 106 24.74 -8.41 -10.31
CA ALA A 106 24.41 -8.60 -11.71
C ALA A 106 24.31 -10.08 -12.08
N GLY A 107 25.26 -10.90 -11.59
CA GLY A 107 25.24 -12.35 -11.77
C GLY A 107 24.00 -13.03 -11.17
N MET A 108 23.51 -12.56 -10.06
CA MET A 108 22.27 -13.02 -9.43
C MET A 108 21.05 -12.57 -10.24
N LEU A 109 20.98 -11.28 -10.60
CA LEU A 109 19.85 -10.70 -11.31
C LEU A 109 19.64 -11.31 -12.71
N ARG A 110 20.68 -11.63 -13.43
CA ARG A 110 20.59 -12.31 -14.74
C ARG A 110 19.89 -13.67 -14.69
N ARG A 111 19.84 -14.30 -13.52
CA ARG A 111 19.22 -15.63 -13.34
C ARG A 111 17.73 -15.57 -12.99
N THR A 112 17.17 -14.37 -12.75
CA THR A 112 15.79 -14.24 -12.25
C THR A 112 14.74 -14.43 -13.33
N GLY A 113 15.06 -14.13 -14.59
CA GLY A 113 14.07 -14.02 -15.66
C GLY A 113 13.12 -12.83 -15.55
N LYS A 114 13.27 -11.97 -14.52
CA LYS A 114 12.47 -10.75 -14.36
C LYS A 114 13.10 -9.59 -15.13
N PRO A 115 12.31 -8.58 -15.55
CA PRO A 115 12.84 -7.35 -16.12
C PRO A 115 13.75 -6.64 -15.11
N VAL A 116 14.98 -6.33 -15.55
CA VAL A 116 15.96 -5.56 -14.76
C VAL A 116 16.34 -4.32 -15.53
N VAL A 117 16.21 -3.15 -14.90
CA VAL A 117 16.64 -1.86 -15.46
C VAL A 117 17.92 -1.43 -14.77
N LEU A 118 19.00 -1.24 -15.54
CA LEU A 118 20.30 -0.81 -15.02
C LEU A 118 20.35 0.72 -14.97
N CYS A 119 20.36 1.29 -13.77
CA CYS A 119 20.45 2.72 -13.51
C CYS A 119 21.88 3.09 -13.09
N VAL A 120 22.57 3.86 -13.90
CA VAL A 120 23.90 4.41 -13.60
C VAL A 120 23.70 5.82 -13.02
N ASN A 121 23.76 5.92 -11.69
CA ASN A 121 23.53 7.17 -10.97
C ASN A 121 24.80 8.02 -10.84
N LYS A 122 24.60 9.29 -10.48
CA LYS A 122 25.65 10.32 -10.30
C LYS A 122 26.31 10.77 -11.63
N VAL A 123 25.57 10.66 -12.73
CA VAL A 123 25.94 11.22 -14.02
C VAL A 123 25.46 12.68 -14.08
N ASP A 124 26.29 13.60 -13.60
CA ASP A 124 25.90 14.99 -13.36
C ASP A 124 26.18 15.90 -14.58
N SER A 125 26.88 15.40 -15.61
CA SER A 125 27.21 16.14 -16.83
C SER A 125 27.18 15.24 -18.07
N GLU A 126 27.04 15.87 -19.26
CA GLU A 126 27.08 15.19 -20.56
C GLU A 126 28.38 14.39 -20.78
N ASN A 127 29.51 14.92 -20.33
CA ASN A 127 30.82 14.25 -20.49
C ASN A 127 30.90 12.93 -19.74
N GLN A 128 30.18 12.81 -18.60
CA GLN A 128 30.14 11.58 -17.79
C GLN A 128 29.23 10.51 -18.40
N LYS A 129 28.44 10.83 -19.43
CA LYS A 129 27.65 9.81 -20.13
C LYS A 129 28.54 8.77 -20.80
N MET A 130 29.76 9.11 -21.19
CA MET A 130 30.70 8.13 -21.76
C MET A 130 31.15 7.10 -20.74
N ASP A 131 31.24 7.47 -19.44
CA ASP A 131 31.66 6.58 -18.38
C ASP A 131 30.62 5.47 -18.14
N THR A 132 29.37 5.66 -18.60
CA THR A 132 28.31 4.65 -18.45
C THR A 132 28.52 3.41 -19.31
N TYR A 133 29.32 3.48 -20.37
CA TYR A 133 29.55 2.35 -21.29
C TYR A 133 30.27 1.17 -20.61
N GLU A 134 31.08 1.41 -19.58
CA GLU A 134 31.74 0.30 -18.86
C GLU A 134 30.75 -0.65 -18.19
N PHE A 135 29.54 -0.15 -17.85
CA PHE A 135 28.49 -0.91 -17.16
C PHE A 135 27.78 -1.91 -18.06
N TYR A 136 28.00 -1.89 -19.40
CA TYR A 136 27.60 -2.97 -20.28
C TYR A 136 28.25 -4.32 -19.91
N SER A 137 29.44 -4.27 -19.28
CA SER A 137 30.12 -5.44 -18.76
C SER A 137 29.33 -6.24 -17.74
N LEU A 138 28.32 -5.61 -17.08
CA LEU A 138 27.41 -6.28 -16.16
C LEU A 138 26.39 -7.21 -16.86
N GLY A 139 26.18 -7.05 -18.19
CA GLY A 139 25.31 -7.93 -18.98
C GLY A 139 23.85 -7.90 -18.57
N ILE A 140 23.33 -6.72 -18.15
CA ILE A 140 21.93 -6.52 -17.70
C ILE A 140 21.09 -5.72 -18.71
N GLY A 141 21.69 -5.27 -19.80
CA GLY A 141 21.04 -4.43 -20.79
C GLY A 141 21.65 -3.03 -20.84
N ASP A 142 20.90 -2.07 -21.40
CA ASP A 142 21.38 -0.70 -21.61
C ASP A 142 21.51 0.06 -20.29
N PRO A 143 22.70 0.63 -19.98
CA PRO A 143 22.89 1.47 -18.81
C PRO A 143 22.15 2.80 -18.97
N MET A 144 21.23 3.13 -18.04
CA MET A 144 20.47 4.38 -18.04
C MET A 144 21.20 5.43 -17.19
N PRO A 145 21.77 6.48 -17.81
CA PRO A 145 22.44 7.55 -17.06
C PRO A 145 21.44 8.43 -16.32
N VAL A 146 21.66 8.60 -15.02
CA VAL A 146 20.79 9.37 -14.13
C VAL A 146 21.62 10.25 -13.19
N SER A 147 21.15 11.45 -12.90
CA SER A 147 21.59 12.23 -11.75
C SER A 147 20.43 12.42 -10.78
N ALA A 148 20.45 11.66 -9.69
CA ALA A 148 19.39 11.72 -8.68
C ALA A 148 19.33 13.08 -7.99
N VAL A 149 20.47 13.75 -7.83
CA VAL A 149 20.57 15.08 -7.19
C VAL A 149 20.03 16.18 -8.10
N ASN A 150 20.32 16.09 -9.41
CA ASN A 150 19.92 17.09 -10.40
C ASN A 150 18.62 16.74 -11.12
N HIS A 151 17.98 15.62 -10.77
CA HIS A 151 16.77 15.09 -11.40
C HIS A 151 16.89 14.86 -12.92
N LEU A 152 18.10 14.56 -13.43
CA LEU A 152 18.35 14.29 -14.85
C LEU A 152 18.12 12.81 -15.16
N GLY A 153 17.56 12.51 -16.34
CA GLY A 153 17.34 11.15 -16.83
C GLY A 153 16.17 10.39 -16.19
N PHE A 154 15.39 11.02 -15.30
CA PHE A 154 14.27 10.35 -14.61
C PHE A 154 13.11 10.01 -15.55
N GLY A 155 12.87 10.79 -16.60
CA GLY A 155 11.83 10.50 -17.58
C GLY A 155 12.12 9.18 -18.31
N ASP A 156 13.29 9.10 -18.93
CA ASP A 156 13.73 7.90 -19.68
C ASP A 156 13.81 6.66 -18.75
N LEU A 157 14.26 6.86 -17.51
CA LEU A 157 14.29 5.78 -16.51
C LEU A 157 12.90 5.25 -16.19
N LEU A 158 11.91 6.14 -15.98
CA LEU A 158 10.53 5.77 -15.67
C LEU A 158 9.83 5.12 -16.86
N ASP A 159 10.10 5.58 -18.08
CA ASP A 159 9.62 4.93 -19.30
C ASP A 159 10.15 3.50 -19.38
N LYS A 160 11.46 3.31 -19.14
CA LYS A 160 12.09 1.99 -19.19
C LYS A 160 11.57 1.04 -18.11
N ILE A 161 11.33 1.54 -16.90
CA ILE A 161 10.71 0.77 -15.81
C ILE A 161 9.29 0.34 -16.24
N SER A 162 8.52 1.26 -16.83
CA SER A 162 7.13 1.01 -17.23
C SER A 162 6.99 -0.01 -18.35
N GLU A 163 7.98 -0.13 -19.25
CA GLU A 163 8.05 -1.18 -20.28
C GLU A 163 8.11 -2.61 -19.67
N GLY A 164 8.72 -2.72 -18.48
CA GLY A 164 8.86 -4.00 -17.77
C GLY A 164 7.59 -4.41 -16.99
N PHE A 165 6.56 -3.57 -16.92
CA PHE A 165 5.36 -3.91 -16.16
C PHE A 165 4.55 -5.02 -16.82
N PRO A 166 3.93 -5.90 -16.03
CA PRO A 166 3.00 -6.89 -16.56
C PRO A 166 1.84 -6.21 -17.30
N PRO A 167 1.26 -6.88 -18.32
CA PRO A 167 0.08 -6.36 -19.01
C PRO A 167 -1.04 -6.07 -18.02
N ARG A 168 -1.82 -5.00 -18.27
CA ARG A 168 -3.01 -4.70 -17.48
C ARG A 168 -4.02 -5.83 -17.68
N GLU A 169 -4.26 -6.61 -16.65
CA GLU A 169 -5.39 -7.53 -16.64
C GLU A 169 -6.67 -6.74 -16.30
N GLU A 170 -7.55 -6.63 -17.25
CA GLU A 170 -8.92 -6.13 -17.06
C GLU A 170 -9.79 -7.20 -16.41
N TYR A 171 -9.60 -7.45 -15.12
CA TYR A 171 -10.57 -8.19 -14.30
C TYR A 171 -11.52 -7.22 -13.57
N ASP A 172 -12.13 -6.31 -14.31
CA ASP A 172 -13.22 -5.48 -13.80
C ASP A 172 -14.56 -6.19 -13.97
N SER A 173 -14.75 -7.31 -13.30
CA SER A 173 -16.10 -7.78 -13.01
C SER A 173 -16.54 -7.10 -11.70
N PRO A 174 -17.60 -6.27 -11.72
CA PRO A 174 -18.07 -5.56 -10.52
C PRO A 174 -18.54 -6.51 -9.39
N ASP A 175 -18.70 -7.79 -9.71
CA ASP A 175 -19.17 -8.84 -8.80
C ASP A 175 -18.04 -9.56 -8.04
N ILE A 176 -16.78 -9.24 -8.33
CA ILE A 176 -15.61 -9.88 -7.70
C ILE A 176 -14.95 -8.90 -6.73
N ILE A 177 -14.82 -9.30 -5.46
CA ILE A 177 -14.15 -8.50 -4.43
C ILE A 177 -12.79 -9.14 -4.12
N ARG A 178 -11.70 -8.41 -4.37
CA ARG A 178 -10.35 -8.83 -4.03
C ARG A 178 -10.07 -8.54 -2.56
N THR A 179 -9.66 -9.55 -1.81
CA THR A 179 -9.47 -9.46 -0.36
C THR A 179 -8.07 -9.91 0.02
N ALA A 180 -7.32 -9.04 0.69
CA ALA A 180 -6.03 -9.39 1.28
C ALA A 180 -6.18 -9.76 2.75
N ILE A 181 -5.40 -10.75 3.22
CA ILE A 181 -5.31 -11.11 4.64
C ILE A 181 -3.88 -10.76 5.09
N VAL A 182 -3.76 -9.75 5.94
CA VAL A 182 -2.47 -9.20 6.36
C VAL A 182 -2.34 -9.15 7.88
N GLY A 183 -1.12 -8.97 8.39
CA GLY A 183 -0.82 -8.94 9.82
C GLY A 183 0.51 -9.63 10.12
N ARG A 184 0.99 -9.54 11.35
CA ARG A 184 2.28 -10.11 11.78
C ARG A 184 2.39 -11.64 11.58
N PRO A 185 3.58 -12.21 11.58
CA PRO A 185 3.76 -13.67 11.66
C PRO A 185 3.01 -14.26 12.86
N ASN A 186 2.53 -15.49 12.72
CA ASN A 186 1.90 -16.30 13.78
C ASN A 186 0.58 -15.77 14.38
N VAL A 187 -0.01 -14.69 13.87
CA VAL A 187 -1.35 -14.21 14.28
C VAL A 187 -2.50 -15.11 13.78
N GLY A 188 -2.21 -16.10 12.91
CA GLY A 188 -3.18 -17.08 12.43
C GLY A 188 -3.74 -16.84 11.04
N LYS A 189 -3.05 -16.07 10.18
CA LYS A 189 -3.48 -15.79 8.80
C LYS A 189 -3.73 -17.05 7.97
N SER A 190 -2.79 -17.98 7.95
CA SER A 190 -2.93 -19.25 7.20
C SER A 190 -4.08 -20.11 7.72
N THR A 191 -4.31 -20.11 9.05
CA THR A 191 -5.44 -20.80 9.66
C THR A 191 -6.76 -20.14 9.23
N LEU A 192 -6.79 -18.80 9.16
CA LEU A 192 -7.96 -18.06 8.70
C LEU A 192 -8.29 -18.38 7.24
N ILE A 193 -7.29 -18.35 6.35
CA ILE A 193 -7.46 -18.71 4.92
C ILE A 193 -8.04 -20.13 4.81
N ASN A 194 -7.45 -21.09 5.50
CA ASN A 194 -7.91 -22.48 5.47
C ASN A 194 -9.33 -22.61 6.04
N SER A 195 -9.66 -21.82 7.05
CA SER A 195 -11.00 -21.80 7.63
C SER A 195 -12.03 -21.23 6.64
N LEU A 196 -11.74 -20.13 5.95
CA LEU A 196 -12.60 -19.53 4.93
C LEU A 196 -12.82 -20.48 3.74
N LEU A 197 -11.76 -21.05 3.20
CA LEU A 197 -11.81 -21.98 2.06
C LEU A 197 -12.43 -23.32 2.42
N GLY A 198 -12.40 -23.72 3.68
CA GLY A 198 -13.00 -24.98 4.17
C GLY A 198 -14.50 -24.90 4.44
N TYR A 199 -15.13 -23.72 4.41
CA TYR A 199 -16.56 -23.56 4.64
C TYR A 199 -17.41 -23.98 3.43
N GLU A 200 -16.92 -23.75 2.21
CA GLU A 200 -17.51 -24.30 0.99
C GLU A 200 -16.38 -24.84 0.12
N ARG A 201 -16.26 -26.18 0.06
CA ARG A 201 -15.46 -26.83 -0.97
C ARG A 201 -16.14 -26.56 -2.31
N SER A 202 -15.84 -25.42 -2.90
CA SER A 202 -16.32 -25.10 -4.24
C SER A 202 -15.54 -25.92 -5.28
N LEU A 203 -16.27 -26.81 -5.93
CA LEU A 203 -15.94 -27.60 -7.12
C LEU A 203 -15.70 -26.70 -8.35
N VAL A 204 -14.85 -25.68 -8.30
CA VAL A 204 -14.53 -24.88 -9.49
C VAL A 204 -13.07 -24.45 -9.43
N ALA A 205 -12.17 -25.43 -9.48
CA ALA A 205 -10.76 -25.17 -9.79
C ALA A 205 -10.37 -25.46 -11.24
N ASP A 206 -11.31 -26.04 -12.05
CA ASP A 206 -10.94 -26.59 -13.37
C ASP A 206 -11.50 -25.84 -14.59
N GLU A 207 -12.29 -24.76 -14.44
CA GLU A 207 -12.92 -24.11 -15.60
C GLU A 207 -12.48 -22.65 -15.90
N MET A 208 -11.63 -22.04 -15.12
CA MET A 208 -10.99 -20.78 -15.52
C MET A 208 -9.52 -21.02 -15.85
N GLY A 209 -9.27 -21.46 -17.09
CA GLY A 209 -7.95 -21.58 -17.70
C GLY A 209 -7.29 -20.22 -17.86
N THR A 210 -6.62 -19.73 -16.80
CA THR A 210 -5.57 -18.73 -16.90
C THR A 210 -4.38 -19.18 -16.07
N THR A 211 -3.57 -19.99 -16.73
CA THR A 211 -2.22 -20.36 -16.33
C THR A 211 -1.36 -19.11 -16.25
N ARG A 212 -1.23 -18.50 -15.05
CA ARG A 212 -0.01 -17.74 -14.64
C ARG A 212 0.04 -17.29 -13.18
N ASP A 213 -1.07 -17.14 -12.47
CA ASP A 213 -1.02 -16.80 -11.05
C ASP A 213 -1.60 -17.94 -10.18
N ALA A 214 -0.77 -18.96 -9.93
CA ALA A 214 -1.06 -20.04 -8.96
C ALA A 214 -1.07 -19.54 -7.50
N VAL A 215 -1.35 -18.25 -7.27
CA VAL A 215 -1.12 -17.51 -6.03
C VAL A 215 -2.43 -17.16 -5.33
N ASP A 216 -3.51 -16.90 -6.07
CA ASP A 216 -4.78 -16.44 -5.55
C ASP A 216 -5.76 -17.61 -5.32
N SER A 217 -6.64 -17.47 -4.34
CA SER A 217 -7.66 -18.49 -4.03
C SER A 217 -9.05 -17.90 -4.14
N VAL A 218 -9.93 -18.57 -4.85
CA VAL A 218 -11.34 -18.17 -4.98
C VAL A 218 -12.12 -18.67 -3.77
N TRP A 219 -12.87 -17.79 -3.13
CA TRP A 219 -13.81 -18.10 -2.05
C TRP A 219 -15.19 -17.61 -2.43
N LYS A 220 -16.18 -18.52 -2.39
CA LYS A 220 -17.59 -18.21 -2.64
C LYS A 220 -18.35 -18.18 -1.32
N TYR A 221 -19.15 -17.13 -1.11
CA TYR A 221 -19.97 -16.98 0.09
C TYR A 221 -21.29 -16.29 -0.26
N LYS A 222 -22.41 -16.92 0.04
CA LYS A 222 -23.78 -16.41 -0.25
C LYS A 222 -23.97 -15.90 -1.69
N GLY A 223 -23.43 -16.64 -2.67
CA GLY A 223 -23.51 -16.27 -4.09
C GLY A 223 -22.59 -15.14 -4.55
N LYS A 224 -21.75 -14.61 -3.66
CA LYS A 224 -20.70 -13.62 -3.98
C LYS A 224 -19.36 -14.32 -4.17
N THR A 225 -18.53 -13.74 -5.04
CA THR A 225 -17.19 -14.27 -5.32
C THR A 225 -16.12 -13.34 -4.73
N PHE A 226 -15.25 -13.94 -3.92
CA PHE A 226 -14.11 -13.25 -3.33
C PHE A 226 -12.82 -13.87 -3.85
N ILE A 227 -11.84 -13.06 -4.19
CA ILE A 227 -10.50 -13.50 -4.52
C ILE A 227 -9.58 -13.17 -3.34
N LEU A 228 -9.07 -14.21 -2.66
CA LEU A 228 -8.08 -14.05 -1.59
C LEU A 228 -6.70 -13.90 -2.26
N VAL A 229 -6.15 -12.68 -2.20
CA VAL A 229 -4.89 -12.30 -2.84
C VAL A 229 -3.68 -12.84 -2.09
N ASP A 230 -2.66 -13.31 -2.83
CA ASP A 230 -1.35 -13.77 -2.31
C ASP A 230 -1.42 -14.95 -1.31
N THR A 231 -2.29 -15.92 -1.58
CA THR A 231 -2.44 -17.07 -0.68
C THR A 231 -1.34 -18.13 -0.81
N ALA A 232 -0.61 -18.21 -1.94
CA ALA A 232 0.44 -19.22 -2.14
C ALA A 232 1.68 -18.99 -1.29
N GLY A 233 2.06 -17.73 -1.08
CA GLY A 233 3.13 -17.37 -0.15
C GLY A 233 2.85 -17.79 1.29
N MET A 234 1.57 -17.89 1.66
CA MET A 234 1.12 -18.33 2.99
C MET A 234 0.98 -19.86 3.13
N ARG A 235 0.77 -20.59 2.00
CA ARG A 235 0.63 -22.07 2.03
C ARG A 235 1.95 -22.82 2.03
N LYS A 236 3.03 -22.27 1.46
CA LYS A 236 4.35 -22.91 1.36
C LYS A 236 5.18 -22.91 2.65
N LYS A 237 4.70 -22.35 3.75
CA LYS A 237 5.42 -22.18 5.03
C LYS A 237 5.53 -23.46 5.90
N GLY A 238 5.81 -24.61 5.30
CA GLY A 238 6.09 -25.83 6.08
C GLY A 238 7.55 -26.07 6.44
N LYS A 239 8.54 -25.34 5.89
CA LYS A 239 9.94 -25.80 5.97
C LYS A 239 11.06 -24.75 5.81
N ILE A 240 10.86 -23.47 6.15
CA ILE A 240 12.00 -22.52 6.08
C ILE A 240 12.02 -21.68 7.35
N ASP A 241 13.01 -21.90 8.18
CA ASP A 241 13.48 -21.03 9.25
C ASP A 241 14.29 -19.87 8.65
N GLU A 242 14.08 -18.62 9.21
CA GLU A 242 14.89 -17.40 9.04
C GLU A 242 14.58 -16.41 7.91
N PRO A 243 14.98 -15.17 8.04
CA PRO A 243 14.55 -13.98 8.79
C PRO A 243 13.24 -13.38 8.24
N LEU A 244 12.15 -13.91 8.74
CA LEU A 244 10.80 -13.89 8.13
C LEU A 244 10.02 -12.58 8.28
N GLU A 245 10.39 -11.68 9.19
CA GLU A 245 9.54 -10.52 9.49
C GLU A 245 9.50 -9.50 8.36
N LYS A 246 10.64 -9.21 7.74
CA LYS A 246 10.76 -8.19 6.69
C LYS A 246 10.14 -8.63 5.36
N TYR A 247 10.29 -9.90 4.99
CA TYR A 247 9.58 -10.49 3.85
C TYR A 247 8.06 -10.44 4.03
N SER A 248 7.60 -10.57 5.28
CA SER A 248 6.17 -10.50 5.60
C SER A 248 5.59 -9.10 5.34
N VAL A 249 6.36 -8.03 5.58
CA VAL A 249 5.91 -6.64 5.36
C VAL A 249 5.75 -6.35 3.86
N ILE A 250 6.74 -6.70 3.03
CA ILE A 250 6.69 -6.44 1.59
C ILE A 250 5.55 -7.21 0.92
N ARG A 251 5.36 -8.47 1.29
CA ARG A 251 4.20 -9.27 0.84
C ARG A 251 2.89 -8.65 1.27
N SER A 252 2.83 -8.14 2.50
CA SER A 252 1.64 -7.46 2.99
C SER A 252 1.33 -6.21 2.14
N ILE A 253 2.34 -5.41 1.79
CA ILE A 253 2.19 -4.23 0.93
C ILE A 253 1.68 -4.65 -0.45
N ARG A 254 2.30 -5.65 -1.08
CA ARG A 254 1.85 -6.16 -2.40
C ARG A 254 0.40 -6.67 -2.35
N ALA A 255 0.05 -7.41 -1.33
CA ALA A 255 -1.32 -7.90 -1.15
C ALA A 255 -2.32 -6.74 -0.96
N ILE A 256 -1.94 -5.71 -0.17
CA ILE A 256 -2.75 -4.51 0.06
C ILE A 256 -2.95 -3.74 -1.25
N ASP A 257 -1.90 -3.52 -2.04
CA ASP A 257 -2.00 -2.79 -3.30
C ASP A 257 -2.97 -3.47 -4.29
N ASN A 258 -3.01 -4.80 -4.26
CA ASN A 258 -3.80 -5.63 -5.18
C ASN A 258 -5.18 -6.02 -4.65
N CYS A 259 -5.63 -5.53 -3.49
CA CYS A 259 -6.94 -5.82 -2.94
C CYS A 259 -7.90 -4.62 -3.03
N ASP A 260 -9.19 -4.88 -2.85
CA ASP A 260 -10.23 -3.89 -2.59
C ASP A 260 -10.40 -3.70 -1.08
N VAL A 261 -10.41 -4.82 -0.34
CA VAL A 261 -10.60 -4.84 1.11
C VAL A 261 -9.49 -5.67 1.76
N ALA A 262 -8.83 -5.10 2.76
CA ALA A 262 -7.84 -5.77 3.59
C ALA A 262 -8.46 -6.24 4.92
N ILE A 263 -8.22 -7.49 5.29
CA ILE A 263 -8.48 -8.01 6.63
C ILE A 263 -7.16 -7.97 7.38
N PHE A 264 -7.05 -7.08 8.36
CA PHE A 264 -5.89 -7.04 9.23
C PHE A 264 -6.11 -7.94 10.45
N VAL A 265 -5.27 -8.96 10.61
CA VAL A 265 -5.41 -9.96 11.66
C VAL A 265 -4.51 -9.60 12.84
N LEU A 266 -5.13 -9.39 14.01
CA LEU A 266 -4.48 -9.18 15.30
C LEU A 266 -4.56 -10.46 16.15
N ASP A 267 -3.57 -10.68 17.01
CA ASP A 267 -3.65 -11.69 18.06
C ASP A 267 -4.29 -11.07 19.32
N ALA A 268 -5.35 -11.68 19.83
CA ALA A 268 -6.04 -11.18 21.01
C ALA A 268 -5.17 -11.14 22.27
N ASN A 269 -4.10 -11.97 22.33
CA ASN A 269 -3.16 -12.02 23.45
C ASN A 269 -1.96 -11.07 23.28
N ASP A 270 -1.74 -10.55 22.07
CA ASP A 270 -0.62 -9.67 21.76
C ASP A 270 -1.13 -8.54 20.84
N MET A 271 -1.78 -7.59 21.48
CA MET A 271 -2.51 -6.53 20.84
C MET A 271 -1.58 -5.57 20.06
N LEU A 272 -2.15 -4.56 19.51
CA LEU A 272 -1.62 -3.56 18.59
C LEU A 272 -0.19 -3.09 18.88
N THR A 273 0.76 -3.45 18.01
CA THR A 273 2.15 -2.97 18.05
C THR A 273 2.37 -1.78 17.11
N GLU A 274 3.52 -1.12 17.20
CA GLU A 274 3.89 -0.05 16.27
C GLU A 274 3.99 -0.54 14.81
N GLN A 275 4.43 -1.78 14.60
CA GLN A 275 4.45 -2.37 13.27
C GLN A 275 3.03 -2.59 12.71
N ASP A 276 2.09 -3.01 13.54
CA ASP A 276 0.68 -3.15 13.15
C ASP A 276 0.09 -1.79 12.74
N LYS A 277 0.35 -0.74 13.53
CA LYS A 277 -0.09 0.63 13.22
C LYS A 277 0.45 1.13 11.88
N LYS A 278 1.73 0.84 11.56
CA LYS A 278 2.33 1.21 10.27
C LYS A 278 1.64 0.53 9.10
N ILE A 279 1.35 -0.78 9.19
CA ILE A 279 0.68 -1.51 8.12
C ILE A 279 -0.77 -1.03 7.98
N ILE A 280 -1.48 -0.82 9.09
CA ILE A 280 -2.84 -0.27 9.09
C ILE A 280 -2.86 1.15 8.50
N GLY A 281 -1.87 1.99 8.84
CA GLY A 281 -1.66 3.30 8.24
C GLY A 281 -1.47 3.23 6.72
N TYR A 282 -0.68 2.27 6.24
CA TYR A 282 -0.50 2.05 4.81
C TYR A 282 -1.80 1.66 4.10
N ILE A 283 -2.62 0.77 4.69
CA ILE A 283 -3.94 0.41 4.14
C ILE A 283 -4.84 1.64 4.02
N HIS A 284 -4.84 2.50 5.05
CA HIS A 284 -5.60 3.75 5.08
C HIS A 284 -5.12 4.72 3.97
N GLU A 285 -3.81 4.95 3.85
CA GLU A 285 -3.21 5.82 2.82
C GLU A 285 -3.44 5.30 1.41
N ALA A 286 -3.36 3.97 1.21
CA ALA A 286 -3.66 3.32 -0.07
C ALA A 286 -5.15 3.41 -0.44
N GLY A 287 -6.01 3.87 0.47
CA GLY A 287 -7.43 4.04 0.20
C GLY A 287 -8.22 2.73 0.15
N LYS A 288 -7.69 1.67 0.74
CA LYS A 288 -8.32 0.34 0.73
C LYS A 288 -9.37 0.20 1.83
N GLY A 289 -10.36 -0.64 1.60
CA GLY A 289 -11.27 -1.08 2.66
C GLY A 289 -10.51 -1.84 3.74
N LEU A 290 -10.91 -1.70 5.00
CA LEU A 290 -10.21 -2.30 6.12
C LEU A 290 -11.16 -2.88 7.15
N ILE A 291 -10.88 -4.12 7.56
CA ILE A 291 -11.54 -4.85 8.64
C ILE A 291 -10.47 -5.31 9.61
N LEU A 292 -10.66 -5.10 10.91
CA LEU A 292 -9.81 -5.69 11.94
C LEU A 292 -10.42 -6.99 12.43
N MET A 293 -9.64 -8.08 12.33
CA MET A 293 -9.99 -9.36 12.93
C MET A 293 -9.10 -9.63 14.14
N VAL A 294 -9.67 -9.55 15.32
CA VAL A 294 -9.02 -9.97 16.58
C VAL A 294 -9.19 -11.48 16.71
N ASN A 295 -8.12 -12.19 16.31
CA ASN A 295 -8.07 -13.66 16.24
C ASN A 295 -7.62 -14.28 17.57
N LYS A 296 -7.73 -15.59 17.68
CA LYS A 296 -7.44 -16.39 18.87
C LYS A 296 -8.31 -16.01 20.09
N TRP A 297 -9.52 -15.53 19.80
CA TRP A 297 -10.49 -15.14 20.82
C TRP A 297 -10.91 -16.30 21.75
N ASP A 298 -10.72 -17.53 21.32
CA ASP A 298 -10.92 -18.74 22.11
C ASP A 298 -9.94 -18.86 23.28
N MET A 299 -8.76 -18.26 23.19
CA MET A 299 -7.70 -18.32 24.21
C MET A 299 -7.77 -17.19 25.24
N VAL A 300 -8.61 -16.18 25.04
CA VAL A 300 -8.74 -15.03 25.93
C VAL A 300 -9.66 -15.39 27.10
N PRO A 301 -9.25 -15.19 28.37
CA PRO A 301 -10.15 -15.28 29.52
C PRO A 301 -11.28 -14.27 29.37
N LYS A 302 -12.53 -14.73 29.52
CA LYS A 302 -13.71 -13.90 29.26
C LYS A 302 -14.31 -13.41 30.54
N GLU A 303 -14.19 -12.14 30.80
CA GLU A 303 -14.93 -11.38 31.82
C GLU A 303 -16.02 -10.53 31.14
N THR A 304 -16.91 -9.95 31.95
CA THR A 304 -18.12 -9.25 31.45
C THR A 304 -17.79 -8.12 30.46
N ASN A 305 -16.63 -7.45 30.57
CA ASN A 305 -16.25 -6.28 29.77
C ASN A 305 -15.02 -6.51 28.88
N THR A 306 -14.42 -7.72 28.84
CA THR A 306 -13.16 -7.99 28.14
C THR A 306 -13.18 -7.52 26.68
N MET A 307 -14.26 -7.78 25.94
CA MET A 307 -14.38 -7.39 24.55
C MET A 307 -14.42 -5.87 24.37
N VAL A 308 -15.15 -5.15 25.23
CA VAL A 308 -15.30 -3.69 25.19
C VAL A 308 -13.98 -3.00 25.53
N GLU A 309 -13.26 -3.53 26.51
CA GLU A 309 -11.95 -2.98 26.90
C GLU A 309 -10.89 -3.16 25.80
N LEU A 310 -10.83 -4.35 25.18
CA LEU A 310 -9.92 -4.61 24.09
C LEU A 310 -10.29 -3.78 22.85
N GLU A 311 -11.58 -3.63 22.53
CA GLU A 311 -12.02 -2.75 21.44
C GLU A 311 -11.59 -1.30 21.70
N ARG A 312 -11.75 -0.80 22.93
CA ARG A 312 -11.31 0.55 23.30
C ARG A 312 -9.80 0.72 23.14
N GLN A 313 -9.00 -0.24 23.63
CA GLN A 313 -7.54 -0.21 23.49
C GLN A 313 -7.11 -0.12 22.02
N VAL A 314 -7.74 -0.89 21.14
CA VAL A 314 -7.44 -0.84 19.69
C VAL A 314 -7.83 0.51 19.10
N ARG A 315 -9.02 1.05 19.44
CA ARG A 315 -9.48 2.36 18.95
C ARG A 315 -8.59 3.50 19.43
N ASP A 316 -8.17 3.48 20.70
CA ASP A 316 -7.24 4.47 21.26
C ASP A 316 -5.87 4.41 20.57
N GLY A 317 -5.44 3.23 20.13
CA GLY A 317 -4.21 3.03 19.36
C GLY A 317 -4.29 3.44 17.88
N LEU A 318 -5.51 3.63 17.34
CA LEU A 318 -5.77 3.95 15.92
C LEU A 318 -6.66 5.19 15.75
N PRO A 319 -6.26 6.35 16.30
CA PRO A 319 -7.10 7.57 16.29
C PRO A 319 -7.34 8.12 14.87
N PHE A 320 -6.51 7.73 13.90
CA PHE A 320 -6.65 8.13 12.49
C PHE A 320 -7.69 7.29 11.71
N ALA A 321 -8.14 6.16 12.28
CA ALA A 321 -9.01 5.23 11.57
C ALA A 321 -10.18 4.72 12.46
N PRO A 322 -11.02 5.62 13.02
CA PRO A 322 -12.13 5.25 13.90
C PRO A 322 -13.25 4.48 13.18
N TYR A 323 -13.25 4.49 11.87
CA TYR A 323 -14.28 3.89 11.00
C TYR A 323 -14.11 2.37 10.79
N ILE A 324 -13.03 1.77 11.31
CA ILE A 324 -12.72 0.37 11.02
C ILE A 324 -13.65 -0.55 11.83
N PRO A 325 -14.42 -1.45 11.18
CA PRO A 325 -15.18 -2.48 11.88
C PRO A 325 -14.26 -3.55 12.45
N MET A 326 -14.61 -4.07 13.64
CA MET A 326 -13.85 -5.10 14.33
C MET A 326 -14.64 -6.38 14.48
N LEU A 327 -13.98 -7.52 14.27
CA LEU A 327 -14.51 -8.85 14.49
C LEU A 327 -13.64 -9.60 15.50
N PHE A 328 -14.20 -9.95 16.65
CA PHE A 328 -13.56 -10.85 17.61
C PHE A 328 -13.96 -12.29 17.32
N GLY A 329 -12.99 -13.13 16.94
CA GLY A 329 -13.25 -14.49 16.50
C GLY A 329 -12.04 -15.42 16.64
N SER A 330 -12.23 -16.67 16.28
CA SER A 330 -11.17 -17.66 16.24
C SER A 330 -11.16 -18.39 14.90
N ALA A 331 -10.05 -18.27 14.18
CA ALA A 331 -9.83 -19.01 12.94
C ALA A 331 -9.72 -20.53 13.19
N LEU A 332 -9.20 -20.92 14.36
CA LEU A 332 -9.03 -22.33 14.73
C LEU A 332 -10.36 -23.01 15.03
N THR A 333 -11.17 -22.41 15.90
CA THR A 333 -12.49 -22.94 16.29
C THR A 333 -13.61 -22.54 15.34
N LYS A 334 -13.29 -21.74 14.31
CA LYS A 334 -14.22 -21.16 13.33
C LYS A 334 -15.27 -20.23 13.94
N GLN A 335 -15.05 -19.75 15.18
CA GLN A 335 -15.99 -18.87 15.87
C GLN A 335 -16.12 -17.53 15.15
N ARG A 336 -17.33 -17.18 14.70
CA ARG A 336 -17.71 -15.94 14.02
C ARG A 336 -17.06 -15.67 12.66
N ILE A 337 -16.25 -16.61 12.12
CA ILE A 337 -15.53 -16.42 10.85
C ILE A 337 -16.47 -16.19 9.68
N GLN A 338 -17.65 -16.81 9.66
CA GLN A 338 -18.66 -16.61 8.61
C GLN A 338 -19.09 -15.15 8.43
N ARG A 339 -19.05 -14.35 9.50
CA ARG A 339 -19.40 -12.91 9.43
C ARG A 339 -18.44 -12.09 8.58
N LEU A 340 -17.21 -12.57 8.36
CA LEU A 340 -16.24 -11.85 7.52
C LEU A 340 -16.75 -11.63 6.10
N GLY A 341 -17.45 -12.60 5.52
CA GLY A 341 -18.01 -12.46 4.17
C GLY A 341 -19.01 -11.32 4.07
N ASP A 342 -19.93 -11.22 5.03
CA ASP A 342 -20.89 -10.12 5.09
C ASP A 342 -20.19 -8.77 5.33
N MET A 343 -19.16 -8.73 6.21
CA MET A 343 -18.40 -7.52 6.48
C MET A 343 -17.59 -7.05 5.27
N ILE A 344 -16.91 -7.97 4.56
CA ILE A 344 -16.13 -7.63 3.36
C ILE A 344 -17.06 -7.04 2.31
N TYR A 345 -18.21 -7.67 2.09
CA TYR A 345 -19.19 -7.20 1.13
C TYR A 345 -19.71 -5.81 1.50
N ASN A 346 -20.09 -5.59 2.77
CA ASN A 346 -20.53 -4.29 3.27
C ASN A 346 -19.47 -3.19 3.06
N VAL A 347 -18.21 -3.46 3.41
CA VAL A 347 -17.11 -2.50 3.23
C VAL A 347 -16.90 -2.18 1.75
N ALA A 348 -16.97 -3.17 0.85
CA ALA A 348 -16.84 -2.95 -0.58
C ALA A 348 -18.00 -2.11 -1.16
N GLU A 349 -19.23 -2.30 -0.65
CA GLU A 349 -20.38 -1.46 -0.99
C GLU A 349 -20.18 -0.02 -0.49
N GLN A 350 -19.73 0.15 0.74
CA GLN A 350 -19.42 1.47 1.31
C GLN A 350 -18.36 2.23 0.51
N GLN A 351 -17.35 1.53 0.00
CA GLN A 351 -16.34 2.13 -0.89
C GLN A 351 -16.91 2.60 -2.22
N SER A 352 -17.95 1.93 -2.71
CA SER A 352 -18.56 2.19 -4.03
C SER A 352 -19.73 3.16 -3.93
N MET A 353 -20.09 3.60 -2.73
CA MET A 353 -21.22 4.49 -2.48
C MET A 353 -21.03 5.83 -3.18
N ARG A 354 -22.09 6.28 -3.86
CA ARG A 354 -22.16 7.61 -4.46
C ARG A 354 -23.22 8.45 -3.75
N VAL A 355 -22.80 9.66 -3.35
CA VAL A 355 -23.68 10.67 -2.76
C VAL A 355 -23.90 11.79 -3.79
N SER A 356 -25.13 12.19 -3.99
CA SER A 356 -25.45 13.28 -4.91
C SER A 356 -24.91 14.62 -4.43
N THR A 357 -24.52 15.49 -5.36
CA THR A 357 -23.97 16.82 -5.05
C THR A 357 -24.96 17.66 -4.25
N ALA A 358 -26.25 17.55 -4.48
CA ALA A 358 -27.28 18.26 -3.72
C ALA A 358 -27.24 17.89 -2.22
N VAL A 359 -27.30 16.59 -1.94
CA VAL A 359 -27.25 16.09 -0.54
C VAL A 359 -25.95 16.42 0.15
N LEU A 360 -24.81 16.41 -0.58
CA LEU A 360 -23.52 16.84 -0.03
C LEU A 360 -23.51 18.32 0.36
N ASN A 361 -24.14 19.17 -0.45
CA ASN A 361 -24.17 20.61 -0.16
C ASN A 361 -25.16 20.96 0.96
N ASP A 362 -26.30 20.27 1.06
CA ASP A 362 -27.20 20.39 2.21
C ASP A 362 -26.47 20.05 3.51
N LEU A 363 -25.72 18.93 3.53
CA LEU A 363 -24.89 18.54 4.69
C LEU A 363 -23.79 19.57 4.98
N LEU A 364 -23.17 20.13 3.94
CA LEU A 364 -22.13 21.15 4.09
C LEU A 364 -22.70 22.44 4.67
N ASP A 365 -23.90 22.86 4.26
CA ASP A 365 -24.57 24.06 4.77
C ASP A 365 -24.97 23.88 6.23
N ASP A 366 -25.49 22.70 6.59
CA ASP A 366 -25.73 22.35 8.00
C ASP A 366 -24.45 22.35 8.83
N ALA A 367 -23.35 21.82 8.27
CA ALA A 367 -22.05 21.81 8.94
C ALA A 367 -21.51 23.23 9.19
N LYS A 368 -21.68 24.16 8.23
CA LYS A 368 -21.30 25.57 8.37
C LYS A 368 -22.09 26.29 9.46
N ILE A 369 -23.35 25.91 9.66
CA ILE A 369 -24.19 26.48 10.74
C ILE A 369 -23.69 26.03 12.12
N VAL A 370 -23.37 24.73 12.25
CA VAL A 370 -22.88 24.12 13.50
C VAL A 370 -21.47 24.61 13.85
N ASN A 371 -20.58 24.67 12.87
CA ASN A 371 -19.20 25.12 13.05
C ASN A 371 -18.79 25.98 11.86
N PRO A 372 -18.87 27.30 11.96
CA PRO A 372 -18.51 28.21 10.87
C PRO A 372 -17.06 28.02 10.43
N PRO A 373 -16.76 28.18 9.10
CA PRO A 373 -15.41 28.09 8.59
C PRO A 373 -14.43 29.02 9.31
N PRO A 374 -13.16 28.57 9.51
CA PRO A 374 -12.19 29.33 10.28
C PRO A 374 -11.83 30.67 9.65
N ALA A 375 -11.45 31.64 10.50
CA ALA A 375 -10.86 32.90 10.09
C ALA A 375 -9.39 32.92 10.51
N HIS A 376 -8.48 33.31 9.59
CA HIS A 376 -7.06 33.45 9.88
C HIS A 376 -6.55 34.79 9.33
N ALA A 377 -5.84 35.58 10.16
CA ALA A 377 -5.26 36.86 9.81
C ALA A 377 -6.26 37.86 9.13
N GLY A 378 -7.48 37.94 9.64
CA GLY A 378 -8.53 38.83 9.11
C GLY A 378 -9.20 38.33 7.82
N ARG A 379 -8.82 37.17 7.28
CA ARG A 379 -9.47 36.53 6.14
C ARG A 379 -10.34 35.37 6.62
N VAL A 380 -11.57 35.33 6.13
CA VAL A 380 -12.51 34.24 6.43
C VAL A 380 -12.45 33.21 5.32
N ALA A 381 -12.30 31.93 5.71
CA ALA A 381 -12.43 30.84 4.78
C ALA A 381 -13.87 30.77 4.24
N LYS A 382 -14.03 30.69 2.93
CA LYS A 382 -15.34 30.49 2.29
C LYS A 382 -15.33 29.15 1.59
N ILE A 383 -16.31 28.31 1.92
CA ILE A 383 -16.53 27.03 1.27
C ILE A 383 -17.73 27.19 0.36
N TYR A 384 -17.53 27.04 -0.94
CA TYR A 384 -18.56 27.27 -1.94
C TYR A 384 -19.49 26.06 -2.08
N TYR A 385 -18.91 24.91 -2.40
CA TYR A 385 -19.64 23.64 -2.55
C TYR A 385 -18.70 22.47 -2.44
N MET A 386 -19.28 21.27 -2.34
CA MET A 386 -18.57 20.01 -2.31
C MET A 386 -19.20 19.03 -3.30
N THR A 387 -18.36 18.23 -3.98
CA THR A 387 -18.82 17.17 -4.89
C THR A 387 -18.00 15.91 -4.71
N GLN A 388 -18.58 14.75 -4.98
CA GLN A 388 -17.86 13.47 -5.00
C GLN A 388 -17.31 13.22 -6.40
N VAL A 389 -15.98 13.11 -6.50
CA VAL A 389 -15.26 12.91 -7.77
C VAL A 389 -14.79 11.47 -7.97
N GLY A 390 -14.76 10.67 -6.91
CA GLY A 390 -14.27 9.30 -6.97
C GLY A 390 -14.92 8.36 -5.97
N ILE A 391 -14.79 7.07 -6.26
CA ILE A 391 -15.11 5.94 -5.40
C ILE A 391 -13.86 5.05 -5.28
N ARG A 392 -13.78 4.24 -4.24
CA ARG A 392 -12.68 3.28 -3.99
C ARG A 392 -11.28 3.92 -3.92
N PRO A 393 -11.02 4.88 -3.00
CA PRO A 393 -11.90 5.31 -1.90
C PRO A 393 -12.84 6.43 -2.29
N PRO A 394 -13.95 6.65 -1.52
CA PRO A 394 -14.80 7.82 -1.64
C PRO A 394 -13.97 9.10 -1.56
N THR A 395 -13.96 9.87 -2.65
CA THR A 395 -13.14 11.08 -2.79
C THR A 395 -14.02 12.28 -3.07
N PHE A 396 -13.91 13.29 -2.23
CA PHE A 396 -14.68 14.51 -2.29
C PHE A 396 -13.76 15.68 -2.58
N VAL A 397 -14.20 16.59 -3.44
CA VAL A 397 -13.54 17.88 -3.67
C VAL A 397 -14.37 18.97 -3.03
N MET A 398 -13.77 19.72 -2.13
CA MET A 398 -14.36 20.88 -1.48
C MET A 398 -13.76 22.15 -2.07
N PHE A 399 -14.57 22.92 -2.76
CA PHE A 399 -14.15 24.17 -3.42
C PHE A 399 -14.19 25.31 -2.42
N VAL A 400 -13.05 25.99 -2.28
CA VAL A 400 -12.83 27.03 -1.29
C VAL A 400 -12.23 28.30 -1.93
N ASN A 401 -12.28 29.42 -1.22
CA ASN A 401 -11.61 30.66 -1.68
C ASN A 401 -10.07 30.56 -1.60
N ASP A 402 -9.55 29.91 -0.54
CA ASP A 402 -8.13 29.70 -0.31
C ASP A 402 -7.97 28.45 0.60
N ALA A 403 -7.31 27.41 0.07
CA ALA A 403 -7.09 26.14 0.76
C ALA A 403 -6.26 26.31 2.05
N ASN A 404 -5.32 27.28 2.08
CA ASN A 404 -4.48 27.54 3.23
C ASN A 404 -5.23 28.10 4.44
N LEU A 405 -6.46 28.58 4.27
CA LEU A 405 -7.32 29.06 5.36
C LEU A 405 -8.07 27.92 6.04
N ILE A 406 -8.16 26.75 5.41
CA ILE A 406 -8.86 25.58 5.98
C ILE A 406 -7.84 24.73 6.72
N HIS A 407 -7.88 24.78 8.04
CA HIS A 407 -7.04 23.94 8.88
C HIS A 407 -7.50 22.46 8.81
N PHE A 408 -6.58 21.51 8.95
CA PHE A 408 -6.88 20.07 8.91
C PHE A 408 -7.98 19.65 9.88
N SER A 409 -8.10 20.30 11.03
CA SER A 409 -9.16 20.03 12.02
C SER A 409 -10.57 20.29 11.47
N TYR A 410 -10.71 21.26 10.55
CA TYR A 410 -11.99 21.54 9.91
C TYR A 410 -12.30 20.46 8.84
N VAL A 411 -11.30 20.01 8.08
CA VAL A 411 -11.45 18.88 7.16
C VAL A 411 -11.92 17.64 7.92
N ARG A 412 -11.29 17.35 9.08
CA ARG A 412 -11.68 16.23 9.95
C ARG A 412 -13.11 16.38 10.50
N PHE A 413 -13.52 17.62 10.81
CA PHE A 413 -14.89 17.88 11.21
C PHE A 413 -15.89 17.55 10.10
N ILE A 414 -15.61 17.96 8.84
CA ILE A 414 -16.45 17.63 7.69
C ILE A 414 -16.45 16.11 7.43
N GLU A 415 -15.31 15.44 7.53
CA GLU A 415 -15.24 13.97 7.44
C GLU A 415 -16.15 13.30 8.47
N ASN A 416 -16.10 13.73 9.72
CA ASN A 416 -16.96 13.20 10.77
C ASN A 416 -18.45 13.42 10.48
N ARG A 417 -18.82 14.57 9.88
CA ARG A 417 -20.20 14.83 9.45
C ARG A 417 -20.63 13.90 8.31
N LEU A 418 -19.76 13.66 7.32
CA LEU A 418 -19.99 12.69 6.24
C LEU A 418 -20.20 11.28 6.79
N ARG A 419 -19.35 10.85 7.74
CA ARG A 419 -19.48 9.53 8.39
C ARG A 419 -20.77 9.40 9.22
N ALA A 420 -21.16 10.46 9.92
CA ALA A 420 -22.40 10.45 10.68
C ALA A 420 -23.65 10.33 9.78
N ALA A 421 -23.61 10.91 8.57
CA ALA A 421 -24.73 10.89 7.63
C ALA A 421 -24.77 9.60 6.76
N PHE A 422 -23.60 9.11 6.32
CA PHE A 422 -23.51 8.05 5.30
C PHE A 422 -22.75 6.81 5.76
N SER A 423 -22.30 6.76 7.00
CA SER A 423 -21.46 5.71 7.59
C SER A 423 -20.06 5.61 6.97
N PHE A 424 -19.88 5.17 5.72
CA PHE A 424 -18.61 4.83 5.12
C PHE A 424 -17.78 3.88 6.00
N GLU A 425 -18.45 2.90 6.61
CA GLU A 425 -17.82 1.93 7.50
C GLU A 425 -16.74 1.13 6.77
N GLY A 426 -15.60 0.97 7.39
CA GLY A 426 -14.49 0.19 6.86
C GLY A 426 -13.76 0.85 5.68
N THR A 427 -14.12 2.07 5.27
CA THR A 427 -13.44 2.74 4.15
C THR A 427 -12.91 4.12 4.53
N PRO A 428 -11.67 4.47 4.14
CA PRO A 428 -11.16 5.83 4.29
C PRO A 428 -11.91 6.79 3.36
N ILE A 429 -12.04 8.04 3.79
CA ILE A 429 -12.60 9.14 2.99
C ILE A 429 -11.44 10.08 2.62
N ARG A 430 -11.39 10.51 1.36
CA ARG A 430 -10.47 11.56 0.91
C ARG A 430 -11.22 12.86 0.66
N ILE A 431 -10.79 13.96 1.30
CA ILE A 431 -11.31 15.30 1.05
C ILE A 431 -10.16 16.14 0.48
N VAL A 432 -10.33 16.61 -0.74
CA VAL A 432 -9.36 17.46 -1.45
C VAL A 432 -9.88 18.88 -1.45
N LEU A 433 -9.06 19.83 -0.99
CA LEU A 433 -9.37 21.25 -1.06
C LEU A 433 -8.94 21.80 -2.42
N ARG A 434 -9.79 22.55 -3.10
CA ARG A 434 -9.47 23.20 -4.37
C ARG A 434 -9.76 24.68 -4.29
N SER A 435 -8.73 25.49 -4.46
CA SER A 435 -8.85 26.95 -4.47
C SER A 435 -9.37 27.45 -5.82
N LYS A 436 -10.18 28.53 -5.81
CA LYS A 436 -10.70 29.14 -7.05
C LYS A 436 -9.58 29.69 -7.96
N LYS A 437 -8.37 29.87 -7.43
CA LYS A 437 -7.19 30.31 -8.20
C LYS A 437 -6.53 29.22 -9.02
N ASP A 438 -6.82 27.93 -8.73
CA ASP A 438 -6.20 26.79 -9.41
C ASP A 438 -7.04 26.29 -10.60
N GLY A 439 -8.01 27.07 -11.05
CA GLY A 439 -9.07 26.61 -11.93
C GLY A 439 -9.50 27.52 -13.08
N ASP A 440 -8.60 28.26 -13.70
CA ASP A 440 -8.87 28.91 -14.99
C ASP A 440 -8.29 28.11 -16.17
N GLU A 441 -8.53 26.79 -16.21
CA GLU A 441 -8.46 25.97 -17.43
C GLU A 441 -9.47 24.82 -17.26
N LEU A 442 -10.68 25.03 -17.79
CA LEU A 442 -11.63 24.01 -18.19
C LEU A 442 -11.70 23.98 -19.71
#